data_8fcc3a311cbd7d716fbbceb2c5f1de52
#
_entry.id   8fcc3a311cbd7d716fbbceb2c5f1de52
#
_cell.length_a   1.000
_cell.length_b   1.000
_cell.length_c   1.000
_cell.angle_alpha   90.00
_cell.angle_beta   90.00
_cell.angle_gamma   90.00
#
_symmetry.space_group_name_H-M   'P 1'
#
loop_
_entity.id
_entity.type
_entity.pdbx_description
1 polymer ?
#
loop_
_entity_poly.entity_id
_entity_poly.type
_entity_poly.pdbx_seq_one_letter_code
_entity_poly.pdbx_strand_id
1 'polypeptide(L)'
;LKMHEVRVEVRRMGGAFGGKESQGNALAIACAIAAKATKKTCKMRYDRDDDIIITGKRHDFRIDYDVGFNEDGKILGIKFKHYVRCGWSQDLSLPVADRAMLHSDNAYNLEDVSITSHRLKTNTQSNTAFRGFGGPQGIIGIERAIDHIASHLNLDPIEVRTINFYRSSNILSEGFKYVFCN
;
A
#
# COMPACT_ATOMS: atom_id res chain seq x y z
N LEU A 1 6.38 -29.52 -17.13
CA LEU A 1 5.13 -30.04 -16.53
C LEU A 1 3.94 -29.40 -17.19
N LYS A 2 2.97 -30.19 -17.56
CA LYS A 2 1.67 -29.70 -18.02
C LYS A 2 0.80 -29.42 -16.79
N MET A 3 -0.09 -28.42 -16.87
CA MET A 3 -0.90 -27.98 -15.73
C MET A 3 -1.73 -29.12 -15.09
N HIS A 4 -2.27 -30.03 -15.92
CA HIS A 4 -3.06 -31.18 -15.47
C HIS A 4 -2.23 -32.30 -14.80
N GLU A 5 -0.90 -32.25 -14.91
CA GLU A 5 0.00 -33.22 -14.27
C GLU A 5 0.40 -32.79 -12.84
N VAL A 6 0.00 -31.60 -12.42
CA VAL A 6 0.41 -31.02 -11.13
C VAL A 6 -0.81 -30.85 -10.24
N ARG A 7 -0.75 -31.48 -9.06
CA ARG A 7 -1.71 -31.23 -7.97
C ARG A 7 -0.97 -30.63 -6.78
N VAL A 8 -1.36 -29.42 -6.40
CA VAL A 8 -0.85 -28.74 -5.21
C VAL A 8 -1.95 -28.73 -4.15
N GLU A 9 -1.61 -29.13 -2.94
CA GLU A 9 -2.52 -29.13 -1.81
C GLU A 9 -1.93 -28.31 -0.67
N VAL A 10 -2.67 -27.31 -0.22
CA VAL A 10 -2.36 -26.52 0.96
C VAL A 10 -3.41 -26.80 2.01
N ARG A 11 -2.98 -27.44 3.11
CA ARG A 11 -3.87 -27.72 4.24
C ARG A 11 -3.98 -26.49 5.13
N ARG A 12 -5.09 -26.27 5.76
CA ARG A 12 -5.35 -25.30 6.83
C ARG A 12 -4.50 -24.00 6.78
N MET A 13 -5.06 -22.98 6.21
CA MET A 13 -4.51 -21.64 6.33
C MET A 13 -5.14 -20.93 7.54
N GLY A 14 -4.32 -20.30 8.37
CA GLY A 14 -4.76 -19.50 9.53
C GLY A 14 -5.20 -18.08 9.17
N GLY A 15 -5.73 -17.87 7.98
CA GLY A 15 -6.07 -16.58 7.41
C GLY A 15 -5.02 -16.10 6.43
N ALA A 16 -5.39 -15.19 5.55
CA ALA A 16 -4.52 -14.62 4.53
C ALA A 16 -4.01 -13.22 4.90
N PHE A 17 -4.88 -12.29 5.24
CA PHE A 17 -4.58 -10.91 5.63
C PHE A 17 -3.64 -10.16 4.66
N GLY A 18 -3.56 -10.63 3.43
CA GLY A 18 -2.52 -10.34 2.45
C GLY A 18 -1.32 -11.27 2.56
N GLY A 19 -0.52 -11.38 1.49
CA GLY A 19 0.70 -12.19 1.47
C GLY A 19 0.51 -13.67 1.13
N LYS A 20 -0.70 -14.12 0.82
CA LYS A 20 -0.97 -15.50 0.40
C LYS A 20 -1.58 -15.62 -1.00
N GLU A 21 -1.66 -14.53 -1.73
CA GLU A 21 -2.17 -14.51 -3.10
C GLU A 21 -1.16 -15.08 -4.09
N SER A 22 0.10 -14.68 -4.00
CA SER A 22 1.19 -15.03 -4.93
C SER A 22 2.40 -15.65 -4.24
N GLN A 23 2.65 -15.35 -2.97
CA GLN A 23 3.88 -15.72 -2.26
C GLN A 23 4.04 -17.24 -2.04
N GLY A 24 2.96 -18.01 -2.11
CA GLY A 24 2.99 -19.48 -2.08
C GLY A 24 3.48 -20.14 -3.38
N ASN A 25 3.55 -19.40 -4.49
CA ASN A 25 3.89 -19.94 -5.80
C ASN A 25 5.27 -20.58 -5.85
N ALA A 26 6.28 -19.94 -5.23
CA ALA A 26 7.65 -20.47 -5.21
C ALA A 26 7.73 -21.82 -4.50
N LEU A 27 7.05 -21.98 -3.37
CA LEU A 27 6.95 -23.26 -2.65
C LEU A 27 6.26 -24.33 -3.50
N ALA A 28 5.16 -24.01 -4.16
CA ALA A 28 4.42 -24.92 -5.01
C ALA A 28 5.27 -25.38 -6.21
N ILE A 29 6.00 -24.46 -6.84
CA ILE A 29 6.89 -24.76 -7.97
C ILE A 29 8.04 -25.68 -7.52
N ALA A 30 8.70 -25.37 -6.40
CA ALA A 30 9.79 -26.18 -5.86
C ALA A 30 9.32 -27.63 -5.55
N CYS A 31 8.15 -27.78 -4.91
CA CYS A 31 7.54 -29.09 -4.65
C CYS A 31 7.21 -29.83 -5.94
N ALA A 32 6.67 -29.17 -6.95
CA ALA A 32 6.34 -29.80 -8.23
C ALA A 32 7.57 -30.30 -8.98
N ILE A 33 8.66 -29.50 -8.98
CA ILE A 33 9.94 -29.90 -9.59
C ILE A 33 10.54 -31.10 -8.86
N ALA A 34 10.57 -31.08 -7.53
CA ALA A 34 11.07 -32.18 -6.72
C ALA A 34 10.24 -33.46 -6.90
N ALA A 35 8.92 -33.34 -6.93
CA ALA A 35 8.03 -34.47 -7.17
C ALA A 35 8.24 -35.11 -8.56
N LYS A 36 8.45 -34.28 -9.58
CA LYS A 36 8.79 -34.78 -10.93
C LYS A 36 10.11 -35.53 -10.94
N ALA A 37 11.14 -34.98 -10.29
CA ALA A 37 12.47 -35.60 -10.26
C ALA A 37 12.48 -36.91 -9.46
N THR A 38 11.84 -36.94 -8.32
CA THR A 38 11.85 -38.09 -7.41
C THR A 38 10.76 -39.13 -7.69
N LYS A 39 9.76 -38.80 -8.49
CA LYS A 39 8.51 -39.59 -8.72
C LYS A 39 7.75 -39.86 -7.40
N LYS A 40 7.88 -38.98 -6.42
CA LYS A 40 7.22 -39.10 -5.11
C LYS A 40 6.49 -37.81 -4.76
N THR A 41 5.49 -37.91 -3.91
CA THR A 41 4.86 -36.73 -3.30
C THR A 41 5.89 -35.98 -2.46
N CYS A 42 6.03 -34.67 -2.71
CA CYS A 42 6.93 -33.81 -1.97
C CYS A 42 6.14 -32.81 -1.13
N LYS A 43 6.71 -32.44 0.01
CA LYS A 43 6.15 -31.44 0.94
C LYS A 43 7.24 -30.44 1.28
N MET A 44 6.88 -29.16 1.31
CA MET A 44 7.78 -28.09 1.69
C MET A 44 7.11 -27.14 2.70
N ARG A 45 7.89 -26.62 3.60
CA ARG A 45 7.50 -25.58 4.54
C ARG A 45 8.73 -24.74 4.82
N TYR A 46 8.61 -23.42 4.73
CA TYR A 46 9.63 -22.52 5.27
C TYR A 46 9.63 -22.59 6.80
N ASP A 47 10.77 -22.46 7.42
CA ASP A 47 10.84 -22.07 8.82
C ASP A 47 10.55 -20.55 8.95
N ARG A 48 10.64 -20.04 10.18
CA ARG A 48 10.29 -18.63 10.43
C ARG A 48 11.31 -17.66 9.83
N ASP A 49 12.58 -18.03 9.89
CA ASP A 49 13.67 -17.18 9.44
C ASP A 49 13.69 -17.10 7.91
N ASP A 50 13.55 -18.25 7.26
CA ASP A 50 13.39 -18.30 5.78
C ASP A 50 12.17 -17.49 5.31
N ASP A 51 11.03 -17.64 5.97
CA ASP A 51 9.81 -16.89 5.63
C ASP A 51 10.02 -15.38 5.75
N ILE A 52 10.68 -14.92 6.82
CA ILE A 52 10.98 -13.50 7.01
C ILE A 52 11.89 -12.95 5.91
N ILE A 53 12.86 -13.73 5.43
CA ILE A 53 13.82 -13.29 4.44
C ILE A 53 13.25 -13.34 3.02
N ILE A 54 12.58 -14.45 2.67
CA ILE A 54 12.24 -14.78 1.28
C ILE A 54 10.90 -14.17 0.85
N THR A 55 9.92 -14.09 1.75
CA THR A 55 8.58 -13.63 1.38
C THR A 55 8.44 -12.11 1.41
N GLY A 56 7.53 -11.61 0.57
CA GLY A 56 7.20 -10.19 0.50
C GLY A 56 6.55 -9.68 1.77
N LYS A 57 6.71 -8.39 1.99
CA LYS A 57 6.19 -7.66 3.16
C LYS A 57 5.28 -6.51 2.72
N ARG A 58 4.76 -5.76 3.69
CA ARG A 58 4.10 -4.49 3.42
C ARG A 58 5.05 -3.56 2.65
N HIS A 59 4.54 -2.89 1.63
CA HIS A 59 5.33 -1.89 0.90
C HIS A 59 5.75 -0.76 1.83
N ASP A 60 7.04 -0.42 1.80
CA ASP A 60 7.55 0.81 2.37
C ASP A 60 7.22 1.96 1.43
N PHE A 61 6.88 3.09 2.01
CA PHE A 61 6.62 4.33 1.31
C PHE A 61 7.50 5.44 1.84
N ARG A 62 8.03 6.23 0.92
CA ARG A 62 8.44 7.60 1.20
C ARG A 62 7.38 8.51 0.58
N ILE A 63 6.87 9.44 1.37
CA ILE A 63 5.87 10.42 0.93
C ILE A 63 6.44 11.79 1.14
N ASP A 64 6.74 12.48 0.05
CA ASP A 64 7.08 13.88 0.06
C ASP A 64 5.79 14.69 -0.21
N TYR A 65 5.61 15.82 0.46
CA TYR A 65 4.46 16.68 0.24
C TYR A 65 4.81 18.16 0.35
N ASP A 66 4.07 18.94 -0.44
CA ASP A 66 4.02 20.39 -0.36
C ASP A 66 2.57 20.76 -0.03
N VAL A 67 2.35 21.58 1.00
CA VAL A 67 1.01 21.97 1.46
C VAL A 67 0.89 23.47 1.62
N GLY A 68 -0.16 24.04 1.02
CA GLY A 68 -0.57 25.42 1.24
C GLY A 68 -1.78 25.48 2.19
N PHE A 69 -1.74 26.34 3.19
CA PHE A 69 -2.80 26.49 4.19
C PHE A 69 -2.90 27.95 4.66
N ASN A 70 -4.04 28.31 5.25
CA ASN A 70 -4.26 29.63 5.84
C ASN A 70 -3.92 29.66 7.34
N GLU A 71 -4.08 30.83 7.97
CA GLU A 71 -3.77 31.04 9.39
C GLU A 71 -4.64 30.23 10.36
N ASP A 72 -5.82 29.78 9.92
CA ASP A 72 -6.70 28.90 10.71
C ASP A 72 -6.32 27.41 10.58
N GLY A 73 -5.35 27.08 9.72
CA GLY A 73 -4.97 25.69 9.44
C GLY A 73 -5.83 24.99 8.38
N LYS A 74 -6.69 25.71 7.65
CA LYS A 74 -7.43 25.15 6.51
C LYS A 74 -6.48 24.93 5.35
N ILE A 75 -6.43 23.70 4.83
CA ILE A 75 -5.66 23.31 3.65
C ILE A 75 -6.31 23.92 2.40
N LEU A 76 -5.54 24.69 1.65
CA LEU A 76 -5.96 25.31 0.38
C LEU A 76 -5.53 24.45 -0.82
N GLY A 77 -4.42 23.72 -0.68
CA GLY A 77 -3.95 22.81 -1.68
C GLY A 77 -2.83 21.93 -1.16
N ILE A 78 -2.72 20.71 -1.70
CA ILE A 78 -1.67 19.78 -1.30
C ILE A 78 -1.17 18.98 -2.51
N LYS A 79 0.14 18.78 -2.55
CA LYS A 79 0.80 17.94 -3.53
C LYS A 79 1.53 16.82 -2.84
N PHE A 80 1.21 15.57 -3.23
CA PHE A 80 1.90 14.38 -2.75
C PHE A 80 2.77 13.76 -3.84
N LYS A 81 3.94 13.27 -3.44
CA LYS A 81 4.78 12.38 -4.26
C LYS A 81 5.06 11.12 -3.44
N HIS A 82 4.49 10.01 -3.88
CA HIS A 82 4.69 8.71 -3.28
C HIS A 82 5.83 7.96 -3.99
N TYR A 83 6.78 7.46 -3.23
CA TYR A 83 7.83 6.56 -3.69
C TYR A 83 7.63 5.21 -3.02
N VAL A 84 7.28 4.21 -3.82
CA VAL A 84 6.87 2.88 -3.36
C VAL A 84 7.95 1.87 -3.64
N ARG A 85 8.52 1.23 -2.63
CA ARG A 85 9.50 0.15 -2.81
C ARG A 85 8.79 -1.13 -3.16
N CYS A 86 8.93 -1.60 -4.41
CA CYS A 86 8.22 -2.77 -4.93
C CYS A 86 9.02 -4.07 -4.80
N GLY A 87 10.35 -4.01 -4.79
CA GLY A 87 11.21 -5.18 -4.88
C GLY A 87 11.58 -5.54 -6.31
N TRP A 88 12.09 -6.74 -6.53
CA TRP A 88 12.62 -7.17 -7.82
C TRP A 88 11.53 -7.48 -8.87
N SER A 89 10.32 -7.80 -8.46
CA SER A 89 9.16 -7.98 -9.33
C SER A 89 7.95 -7.18 -8.83
N GLN A 90 6.99 -6.97 -9.70
CA GLN A 90 5.85 -6.10 -9.42
C GLN A 90 4.88 -6.68 -8.39
N ASP A 91 4.63 -7.99 -8.43
CA ASP A 91 3.61 -8.67 -7.62
C ASP A 91 2.29 -7.85 -7.53
N LEU A 92 1.87 -7.45 -6.34
CA LEU A 92 0.68 -6.62 -6.10
C LEU A 92 0.99 -5.14 -5.87
N SER A 93 2.17 -4.69 -6.26
CA SER A 93 2.62 -3.30 -6.03
C SER A 93 1.76 -2.27 -6.73
N LEU A 94 1.27 -2.57 -7.96
CA LEU A 94 0.44 -1.63 -8.71
C LEU A 94 -0.85 -1.28 -7.95
N PRO A 95 -1.74 -2.24 -7.64
CA PRO A 95 -2.99 -1.91 -6.96
C PRO A 95 -2.78 -1.41 -5.51
N VAL A 96 -1.68 -1.79 -4.84
CA VAL A 96 -1.35 -1.24 -3.51
C VAL A 96 -1.00 0.24 -3.60
N ALA A 97 -0.19 0.63 -4.58
CA ALA A 97 0.18 2.02 -4.81
C ALA A 97 -1.02 2.87 -5.22
N ASP A 98 -1.88 2.35 -6.11
CA ASP A 98 -3.10 3.03 -6.55
C ASP A 98 -4.06 3.25 -5.38
N ARG A 99 -4.24 2.23 -4.54
CA ARG A 99 -5.07 2.38 -3.35
C ARG A 99 -4.51 3.40 -2.35
N ALA A 100 -3.19 3.47 -2.19
CA ALA A 100 -2.58 4.51 -1.36
C ALA A 100 -2.89 5.91 -1.88
N MET A 101 -2.86 6.13 -3.19
CA MET A 101 -3.25 7.41 -3.80
C MET A 101 -4.71 7.74 -3.52
N LEU A 102 -5.62 6.76 -3.69
CA LEU A 102 -7.06 6.93 -3.48
C LEU A 102 -7.46 7.16 -2.02
N HIS A 103 -6.57 6.91 -1.06
CA HIS A 103 -6.81 7.12 0.37
C HIS A 103 -5.95 8.26 0.95
N SER A 104 -5.29 9.06 0.10
CA SER A 104 -4.41 10.13 0.57
C SER A 104 -5.18 11.35 1.10
N ASP A 105 -6.46 11.45 0.83
CA ASP A 105 -7.35 12.48 1.40
C ASP A 105 -7.95 12.08 2.76
N ASN A 106 -7.97 10.78 3.07
CA ASN A 106 -8.60 10.23 4.27
C ASN A 106 -10.03 10.79 4.46
N ALA A 107 -10.30 11.50 5.56
CA ALA A 107 -11.59 12.10 5.91
C ALA A 107 -11.64 13.61 5.64
N TYR A 108 -10.67 14.14 4.90
CA TYR A 108 -10.51 15.59 4.73
C TYR A 108 -11.00 16.07 3.36
N ASN A 109 -11.66 17.22 3.38
CA ASN A 109 -12.07 17.95 2.17
C ASN A 109 -10.89 18.77 1.65
N LEU A 110 -10.21 18.26 0.64
CA LEU A 110 -9.06 18.89 -0.01
C LEU A 110 -9.52 19.50 -1.34
N GLU A 111 -9.45 20.82 -1.47
CA GLU A 111 -9.96 21.56 -2.64
C GLU A 111 -9.06 21.35 -3.86
N ASP A 112 -7.73 21.50 -3.68
CA ASP A 112 -6.72 21.29 -4.70
C ASP A 112 -5.77 20.18 -4.30
N VAL A 113 -5.77 19.07 -5.07
CA VAL A 113 -4.94 17.90 -4.79
C VAL A 113 -4.21 17.43 -6.03
N SER A 114 -2.90 17.24 -5.90
CA SER A 114 -2.08 16.59 -6.92
C SER A 114 -1.33 15.42 -6.30
N ILE A 115 -1.52 14.21 -6.83
CA ILE A 115 -0.86 13.00 -6.31
C ILE A 115 -0.12 12.31 -7.43
N THR A 116 1.19 12.11 -7.23
CA THR A 116 2.05 11.32 -8.13
C THR A 116 2.60 10.12 -7.39
N SER A 117 2.58 8.95 -7.99
CA SER A 117 3.12 7.72 -7.40
C SER A 117 4.19 7.09 -8.29
N HIS A 118 5.35 6.85 -7.72
CA HIS A 118 6.49 6.21 -8.37
C HIS A 118 6.68 4.80 -7.78
N ARG A 119 6.48 3.79 -8.59
CA ARG A 119 6.67 2.39 -8.22
C ARG A 119 8.09 1.98 -8.57
N LEU A 120 8.93 1.79 -7.56
CA LEU A 120 10.36 1.63 -7.71
C LEU A 120 10.76 0.15 -7.67
N LYS A 121 11.32 -0.34 -8.77
CA LYS A 121 11.98 -1.63 -8.79
C LYS A 121 13.28 -1.54 -7.97
N THR A 122 13.47 -2.47 -7.03
CA THR A 122 14.62 -2.52 -6.13
C THR A 122 15.18 -3.93 -6.04
N ASN A 123 16.41 -4.07 -5.57
CA ASN A 123 17.07 -5.37 -5.41
C ASN A 123 16.73 -6.02 -4.06
N THR A 124 15.47 -5.95 -3.68
CA THR A 124 14.95 -6.59 -2.47
C THR A 124 13.86 -7.58 -2.86
N GLN A 125 13.42 -8.40 -1.91
CA GLN A 125 12.27 -9.26 -2.11
C GLN A 125 11.05 -8.43 -2.53
N SER A 126 10.23 -8.98 -3.43
CA SER A 126 9.02 -8.31 -3.90
C SER A 126 8.04 -8.12 -2.76
N ASN A 127 7.68 -6.86 -2.49
CA ASN A 127 6.63 -6.56 -1.54
C ASN A 127 5.27 -6.96 -2.10
N THR A 128 4.33 -7.27 -1.22
CA THR A 128 3.04 -7.81 -1.59
C THR A 128 1.92 -7.21 -0.74
N ALA A 129 0.71 -7.68 -0.95
CA ALA A 129 -0.44 -7.29 -0.16
C ALA A 129 -0.20 -7.52 1.33
N PHE A 130 -0.58 -6.54 2.12
CA PHE A 130 -0.70 -6.65 3.57
C PHE A 130 -1.93 -5.88 4.02
N ARG A 131 -2.60 -6.33 5.07
CA ARG A 131 -3.86 -5.79 5.59
C ARG A 131 -3.94 -4.26 5.50
N GLY A 132 -4.98 -3.73 4.84
CA GLY A 132 -5.14 -2.32 4.50
C GLY A 132 -4.68 -1.97 3.09
N PHE A 133 -3.81 -2.79 2.45
CA PHE A 133 -3.54 -2.80 1.01
C PHE A 133 -3.22 -1.41 0.42
N GLY A 134 -2.32 -0.66 1.03
CA GLY A 134 -1.94 0.70 0.62
C GLY A 134 -2.69 1.83 1.35
N GLY A 135 -3.91 1.59 1.81
CA GLY A 135 -4.67 2.60 2.55
C GLY A 135 -3.92 3.19 3.74
N PRO A 136 -3.34 2.39 4.65
CA PRO A 136 -2.58 2.93 5.79
C PRO A 136 -1.42 3.85 5.39
N GLN A 137 -0.73 3.53 4.29
CA GLN A 137 0.39 4.33 3.81
C GLN A 137 -0.07 5.68 3.26
N GLY A 138 -1.16 5.69 2.45
CA GLY A 138 -1.74 6.94 1.93
C GLY A 138 -2.24 7.85 3.06
N ILE A 139 -2.98 7.28 4.01
CA ILE A 139 -3.54 8.00 5.16
C ILE A 139 -2.44 8.66 6.00
N ILE A 140 -1.33 7.98 6.27
CA ILE A 140 -0.23 8.54 7.06
C ILE A 140 0.32 9.84 6.45
N GLY A 141 0.33 9.96 5.12
CA GLY A 141 0.80 11.16 4.44
C GLY A 141 0.05 12.42 4.83
N ILE A 142 -1.28 12.39 4.74
CA ILE A 142 -2.12 13.53 5.10
C ILE A 142 -2.14 13.79 6.61
N GLU A 143 -2.16 12.74 7.44
CA GLU A 143 -2.14 12.89 8.90
C GLU A 143 -0.86 13.60 9.37
N ARG A 144 0.29 13.27 8.78
CA ARG A 144 1.56 13.97 9.06
C ARG A 144 1.56 15.42 8.56
N ALA A 145 0.96 15.69 7.40
CA ALA A 145 0.82 17.05 6.90
C ALA A 145 0.01 17.91 7.87
N ILE A 146 -1.09 17.40 8.40
CA ILE A 146 -1.93 18.10 9.40
C ILE A 146 -1.17 18.33 10.69
N ASP A 147 -0.45 17.34 11.21
CA ASP A 147 0.37 17.51 12.42
C ASP A 147 1.46 18.59 12.22
N HIS A 148 2.06 18.67 11.02
CA HIS A 148 3.04 19.70 10.72
C HIS A 148 2.41 21.11 10.64
N ILE A 149 1.20 21.23 10.04
CA ILE A 149 0.45 22.48 10.03
C ILE A 149 0.14 22.93 11.45
N ALA A 150 -0.40 22.05 12.28
CA ALA A 150 -0.73 22.31 13.66
C ALA A 150 0.51 22.80 14.47
N SER A 151 1.63 22.10 14.30
CA SER A 151 2.91 22.47 14.93
C SER A 151 3.43 23.82 14.44
N HIS A 152 3.32 24.12 13.15
CA HIS A 152 3.78 25.39 12.56
C HIS A 152 2.97 26.58 13.04
N LEU A 153 1.64 26.42 13.16
CA LEU A 153 0.72 27.47 13.61
C LEU A 153 0.55 27.51 15.14
N ASN A 154 1.15 26.57 15.85
CA ASN A 154 0.94 26.37 17.30
C ASN A 154 -0.53 26.19 17.69
N LEU A 155 -1.27 25.41 16.87
CA LEU A 155 -2.67 25.04 17.08
C LEU A 155 -2.79 23.61 17.59
N ASP A 156 -3.97 23.27 18.18
CA ASP A 156 -4.28 21.88 18.51
C ASP A 156 -4.46 21.08 17.21
N PRO A 157 -3.78 19.92 17.05
CA PRO A 157 -3.98 19.05 15.88
C PRO A 157 -5.43 18.60 15.65
N ILE A 158 -6.26 18.54 16.71
CA ILE A 158 -7.68 18.21 16.59
C ILE A 158 -8.47 19.36 15.96
N GLU A 159 -8.11 20.60 16.27
CA GLU A 159 -8.73 21.78 15.65
C GLU A 159 -8.43 21.83 14.17
N VAL A 160 -7.15 21.62 13.78
CA VAL A 160 -6.75 21.56 12.36
C VAL A 160 -7.43 20.42 11.62
N ARG A 161 -7.61 19.24 12.23
CA ARG A 161 -8.41 18.15 11.65
C ARG A 161 -9.86 18.57 11.45
N THR A 162 -10.46 19.15 12.47
CA THR A 162 -11.88 19.53 12.47
C THR A 162 -12.22 20.53 11.37
N ILE A 163 -11.36 21.53 11.13
CA ILE A 163 -11.59 22.52 10.08
C ILE A 163 -11.48 21.95 8.67
N ASN A 164 -10.73 20.85 8.52
CA ASN A 164 -10.49 20.18 7.24
C ASN A 164 -11.41 18.99 6.98
N PHE A 165 -12.24 18.54 7.92
CA PHE A 165 -13.16 17.43 7.68
C PHE A 165 -14.17 17.71 6.57
N TYR A 166 -14.60 16.65 5.88
CA TYR A 166 -15.78 16.69 5.03
C TYR A 166 -17.00 17.14 5.84
N ARG A 167 -17.78 18.05 5.27
CA ARG A 167 -19.06 18.47 5.81
C ARG A 167 -20.19 18.03 4.88
N SER A 168 -21.40 17.84 5.40
CA SER A 168 -22.55 17.43 4.58
C SER A 168 -22.86 18.38 3.43
N SER A 169 -22.54 19.67 3.56
CA SER A 169 -22.65 20.67 2.49
C SER A 169 -21.66 20.47 1.34
N ASN A 170 -20.54 19.78 1.55
CA ASN A 170 -19.50 19.60 0.55
C ASN A 170 -19.78 18.37 -0.35
N ILE A 171 -20.63 17.44 0.12
CA ILE A 171 -20.94 16.18 -0.59
C ILE A 171 -21.81 16.42 -1.83
N LEU A 172 -22.51 17.54 -1.91
CA LEU A 172 -23.53 17.81 -2.92
C LEU A 172 -23.13 18.82 -3.99
N SER A 173 -22.00 19.51 -3.90
CA SER A 173 -21.72 20.66 -4.74
C SER A 173 -20.65 20.54 -5.80
N GLU A 174 -19.67 19.65 -5.67
CA GLU A 174 -18.63 19.53 -6.71
C GLU A 174 -18.08 18.10 -6.82
N GLY A 175 -17.98 17.60 -8.07
CA GLY A 175 -17.30 16.33 -8.36
C GLY A 175 -15.81 16.42 -8.04
N PHE A 176 -15.25 15.39 -7.45
CA PHE A 176 -13.83 15.27 -7.13
C PHE A 176 -12.97 15.46 -8.40
N LYS A 177 -12.06 16.42 -8.37
CA LYS A 177 -11.05 16.60 -9.41
C LYS A 177 -9.73 15.98 -8.95
N TYR A 178 -9.58 14.68 -9.08
CA TYR A 178 -8.28 14.04 -8.96
C TYR A 178 -7.58 13.96 -10.30
N VAL A 179 -6.38 14.49 -10.39
CA VAL A 179 -5.50 14.28 -11.54
C VAL A 179 -4.46 13.24 -11.15
N PHE A 180 -4.62 12.03 -11.65
CA PHE A 180 -3.64 10.96 -11.48
C PHE A 180 -2.63 11.03 -12.63
N CYS A 181 -1.34 11.26 -12.30
CA CYS A 181 -0.23 11.12 -13.23
C CYS A 181 0.48 9.79 -12.94
N ASN A 182 0.51 8.89 -13.93
CA ASN A 182 1.25 7.62 -13.90
C ASN A 182 2.72 7.82 -14.25
#